data_5cb254562f5efb4889ad904d0545e2d0
#
_entry.id   5cb254562f5efb4889ad904d0545e2d0
#
_cell.length_a   1.000
_cell.length_b   1.000
_cell.length_c   1.000
_cell.angle_alpha   90.00
_cell.angle_beta   90.00
_cell.angle_gamma   90.00
#
_symmetry.space_group_name_H-M   'P 1'
#
loop_
_entity.id
_entity.type
_entity.pdbx_description
1 polymer ?
#
loop_
_entity_poly.entity_id
_entity_poly.type
_entity_poly.pdbx_seq_one_letter_code
_entity_poly.pdbx_strand_id
1 'polypeptide(L)'
;MKITLERKNDNFHFELKNERGHIVNVDSRPEFGGNDMGPSPMELVLMGVAGCSGIDMISILKKQRQEITSFKADVEGERVQVGEAKPFKDIHVVFTLEGNIKEDKAAKAAQLSFDKY
;
A
#
# COMPACT_ATOMS: atom_id res chain seq x y z
N MET A 1 -8.21 -3.42 -16.32
CA MET A 1 -8.28 -2.33 -15.32
C MET A 1 -8.02 -0.99 -15.95
N LYS A 2 -8.84 -0.01 -15.62
CA LYS A 2 -8.66 1.36 -16.11
C LYS A 2 -8.70 2.34 -14.96
N ILE A 3 -7.79 3.31 -14.99
CA ILE A 3 -7.74 4.41 -14.03
C ILE A 3 -7.78 5.71 -14.84
N THR A 4 -8.58 6.65 -14.38
CA THR A 4 -8.60 8.00 -14.95
C THR A 4 -8.08 9.00 -13.94
N LEU A 5 -7.43 10.04 -14.41
CA LEU A 5 -6.88 11.11 -13.59
C LEU A 5 -7.40 12.44 -14.08
N GLU A 6 -7.85 13.29 -13.17
CA GLU A 6 -8.28 14.64 -13.48
C GLU A 6 -7.62 15.63 -12.53
N ARG A 7 -7.03 16.69 -13.08
CA ARG A 7 -6.45 17.77 -12.29
C ARG A 7 -7.56 18.65 -11.72
N LYS A 8 -7.51 18.90 -10.42
CA LYS A 8 -8.59 19.61 -9.70
C LYS A 8 -8.29 21.06 -9.33
N ASN A 9 -7.04 21.49 -9.47
CA ASN A 9 -6.62 22.89 -9.21
C ASN A 9 -5.53 23.29 -10.18
N ASP A 10 -4.96 24.47 -10.01
CA ASP A 10 -3.87 24.96 -10.88
C ASP A 10 -2.49 24.43 -10.42
N ASN A 11 -2.47 23.44 -9.55
CA ASN A 11 -1.26 22.88 -8.97
C ASN A 11 -1.21 21.36 -9.17
N PHE A 12 -1.05 20.58 -8.13
CA PHE A 12 -0.82 19.13 -8.20
C PHE A 12 -1.90 18.28 -7.58
N HIS A 13 -3.06 18.84 -7.29
CA HIS A 13 -4.17 18.05 -6.77
C HIS A 13 -4.82 17.27 -7.90
N PHE A 14 -4.71 15.95 -7.85
CA PHE A 14 -5.32 15.03 -8.81
C PHE A 14 -6.39 14.18 -8.15
N GLU A 15 -7.46 13.96 -8.88
CA GLU A 15 -8.50 13.00 -8.50
C GLU A 15 -8.39 11.80 -9.43
N LEU A 16 -8.19 10.62 -8.84
CA LEU A 16 -8.08 9.38 -9.59
C LEU A 16 -9.31 8.52 -9.35
N LYS A 17 -9.79 7.87 -10.39
CA LYS A 17 -10.95 6.97 -10.33
C LYS A 17 -10.66 5.63 -10.98
N ASN A 18 -11.21 4.58 -10.41
CA ASN A 18 -11.27 3.28 -11.07
C ASN A 18 -12.59 3.15 -11.87
N GLU A 19 -12.78 2.01 -12.53
CA GLU A 19 -13.98 1.77 -13.35
C GLU A 19 -15.27 1.72 -12.51
N ARG A 20 -15.18 1.39 -11.22
CA ARG A 20 -16.34 1.27 -10.32
C ARG A 20 -16.67 2.58 -9.62
N GLY A 21 -15.95 3.66 -9.91
CA GLY A 21 -16.22 4.98 -9.36
C GLY A 21 -15.60 5.29 -8.01
N HIS A 22 -14.71 4.43 -7.49
CA HIS A 22 -13.95 4.76 -6.28
C HIS A 22 -12.97 5.88 -6.58
N ILE A 23 -12.86 6.83 -5.65
CA ILE A 23 -12.07 8.04 -5.83
C ILE A 23 -10.91 8.05 -4.84
N VAL A 24 -9.71 8.38 -5.34
CA VAL A 24 -8.53 8.63 -4.53
C VAL A 24 -7.96 9.98 -4.92
N ASN A 25 -7.73 10.84 -3.93
CA ASN A 25 -7.08 12.12 -4.15
C ASN A 25 -5.58 11.97 -3.94
N VAL A 26 -4.79 12.60 -4.82
CA VAL A 26 -3.33 12.60 -4.77
C VAL A 26 -2.87 14.04 -4.89
N ASP A 27 -1.86 14.40 -4.14
CA ASP A 27 -1.28 15.74 -4.18
C ASP A 27 0.20 15.66 -3.79
N SER A 28 0.83 16.81 -3.76
CA SER A 28 2.18 16.99 -3.24
C SER A 28 2.11 17.78 -1.93
N ARG A 29 3.17 17.69 -1.14
CA ARG A 29 3.28 18.47 0.11
C ARG A 29 3.57 19.93 -0.21
N PRO A 30 3.23 20.86 0.71
CA PRO A 30 3.56 22.29 0.52
C PRO A 30 5.03 22.57 0.27
N GLU A 31 5.93 21.81 0.90
CA GLU A 31 7.39 21.93 0.69
C GLU A 31 7.80 21.68 -0.76
N PHE A 32 6.99 20.95 -1.51
CA PHE A 32 7.22 20.62 -2.92
C PHE A 32 6.23 21.29 -3.86
N GLY A 33 5.56 22.34 -3.38
CA GLY A 33 4.65 23.14 -4.18
C GLY A 33 3.19 22.64 -4.22
N GLY A 34 2.83 21.64 -3.42
CA GLY A 34 1.48 21.11 -3.36
C GLY A 34 0.62 21.76 -2.30
N ASN A 35 -0.62 21.27 -2.16
CA ASN A 35 -1.61 21.76 -1.20
C ASN A 35 -2.01 20.70 -0.17
N ASP A 36 -1.35 19.55 -0.18
CA ASP A 36 -1.55 18.45 0.77
C ASP A 36 -3.01 17.95 0.83
N MET A 37 -3.66 17.89 -0.33
CA MET A 37 -5.05 17.45 -0.45
C MET A 37 -5.21 15.94 -0.49
N GLY A 38 -4.12 15.20 -0.43
CA GLY A 38 -4.10 13.74 -0.42
C GLY A 38 -2.67 13.22 -0.31
N PRO A 39 -2.50 11.90 -0.23
CA PRO A 39 -1.15 11.31 -0.19
C PRO A 39 -0.37 11.61 -1.47
N SER A 40 0.95 11.56 -1.37
CA SER A 40 1.81 11.63 -2.54
C SER A 40 1.71 10.33 -3.36
N PRO A 41 2.07 10.37 -4.65
CA PRO A 41 2.08 9.14 -5.47
C PRO A 41 2.94 8.02 -4.87
N MET A 42 4.09 8.35 -4.29
CA MET A 42 4.97 7.33 -3.69
C MET A 42 4.38 6.72 -2.42
N GLU A 43 3.67 7.53 -1.61
CA GLU A 43 2.91 7.00 -0.48
C GLU A 43 1.79 6.07 -0.94
N LEU A 44 1.15 6.39 -2.06
CA LEU A 44 0.10 5.55 -2.64
C LEU A 44 0.65 4.19 -3.09
N VAL A 45 1.88 4.14 -3.59
CA VAL A 45 2.55 2.88 -3.93
C VAL A 45 2.70 2.02 -2.67
N LEU A 46 3.14 2.60 -1.55
CA LEU A 46 3.26 1.88 -0.28
C LEU A 46 1.90 1.42 0.25
N MET A 47 0.86 2.22 0.09
CA MET A 47 -0.50 1.83 0.43
C MET A 47 -0.96 0.64 -0.41
N GLY A 48 -0.60 0.61 -1.69
CA GLY A 48 -0.87 -0.52 -2.57
C GLY A 48 -0.17 -1.79 -2.11
N VAL A 49 1.10 -1.69 -1.73
CA VAL A 49 1.87 -2.83 -1.19
C VAL A 49 1.18 -3.38 0.07
N ALA A 50 0.80 -2.50 0.99
CA ALA A 50 0.10 -2.90 2.21
C ALA A 50 -1.22 -3.60 1.90
N GLY A 51 -2.01 -3.03 0.99
CA GLY A 51 -3.30 -3.60 0.60
C GLY A 51 -3.17 -4.96 -0.06
N CYS A 52 -2.27 -5.11 -1.03
CA CYS A 52 -2.06 -6.38 -1.73
C CYS A 52 -1.59 -7.47 -0.78
N SER A 53 -0.57 -7.19 0.02
CA SER A 53 -0.04 -8.18 0.97
C SER A 53 -1.04 -8.52 2.07
N GLY A 54 -1.80 -7.53 2.54
CA GLY A 54 -2.85 -7.74 3.54
C GLY A 54 -3.96 -8.64 3.05
N ILE A 55 -4.47 -8.41 1.83
CA ILE A 55 -5.50 -9.27 1.22
C ILE A 55 -5.00 -10.71 1.09
N ASP A 56 -3.76 -10.88 0.62
CA ASP A 56 -3.16 -12.20 0.46
C ASP A 56 -2.98 -12.92 1.80
N MET A 57 -2.46 -12.22 2.81
CA MET A 57 -2.29 -12.76 4.16
C MET A 57 -3.62 -13.29 4.72
N ILE A 58 -4.65 -12.47 4.67
CA ILE A 58 -5.98 -12.85 5.17
C ILE A 58 -6.55 -14.02 4.38
N SER A 59 -6.43 -13.99 3.06
CA SER A 59 -6.92 -15.06 2.19
C SER A 59 -6.22 -16.39 2.49
N ILE A 60 -4.91 -16.40 2.63
CA ILE A 60 -4.13 -17.60 2.92
C ILE A 60 -4.48 -18.15 4.31
N LEU A 61 -4.52 -17.28 5.33
CA LEU A 61 -4.83 -17.71 6.69
C LEU A 61 -6.25 -18.26 6.83
N LYS A 62 -7.22 -17.70 6.12
CA LYS A 62 -8.59 -18.23 6.07
C LYS A 62 -8.62 -19.63 5.47
N LYS A 63 -7.91 -19.86 4.37
CA LYS A 63 -7.82 -21.18 3.72
C LYS A 63 -7.18 -22.21 4.65
N GLN A 64 -6.28 -21.78 5.52
CA GLN A 64 -5.64 -22.64 6.52
C GLN A 64 -6.45 -22.73 7.83
N ARG A 65 -7.67 -22.20 7.84
CA ARG A 65 -8.58 -22.22 8.98
C ARG A 65 -8.03 -21.56 10.23
N GLN A 66 -7.22 -20.53 10.05
CA GLN A 66 -6.76 -19.68 11.15
C GLN A 66 -7.79 -18.58 11.41
N GLU A 67 -8.06 -18.28 12.67
CA GLU A 67 -9.00 -17.23 13.07
C GLU A 67 -8.26 -15.93 13.34
N ILE A 68 -8.59 -14.89 12.57
CA ILE A 68 -7.99 -13.56 12.69
C ILE A 68 -9.00 -12.64 13.35
N THR A 69 -8.67 -12.07 14.50
CA THR A 69 -9.51 -11.08 15.18
C THR A 69 -9.01 -9.66 14.97
N SER A 70 -7.72 -9.48 14.69
CA SER A 70 -7.14 -8.18 14.40
C SER A 70 -5.98 -8.34 13.41
N PHE A 71 -5.87 -7.41 12.49
CA PHE A 71 -4.82 -7.39 11.49
C PHE A 71 -4.34 -5.95 11.28
N LYS A 72 -3.03 -5.77 11.36
CA LYS A 72 -2.40 -4.47 11.12
C LYS A 72 -1.11 -4.68 10.36
N ALA A 73 -0.79 -3.75 9.47
CA ALA A 73 0.49 -3.72 8.76
C ALA A 73 1.09 -2.33 8.87
N ASP A 74 2.38 -2.28 9.17
CA ASP A 74 3.18 -1.06 9.12
C ASP A 74 4.15 -1.20 7.97
N VAL A 75 4.17 -0.22 7.06
CA VAL A 75 4.98 -0.26 5.84
C VAL A 75 5.89 0.96 5.81
N GLU A 76 7.18 0.70 5.68
CA GLU A 76 8.19 1.76 5.51
C GLU A 76 8.89 1.58 4.17
N GLY A 77 9.03 2.67 3.43
CA GLY A 77 9.77 2.69 2.18
C GLY A 77 10.99 3.59 2.31
N GLU A 78 12.15 3.10 1.89
CA GLU A 78 13.37 3.87 1.80
C GLU A 78 13.66 4.20 0.34
N ARG A 79 13.71 5.48 0.02
CA ARG A 79 14.02 5.95 -1.33
C ARG A 79 15.50 6.26 -1.46
N VAL A 80 16.03 6.04 -2.67
CA VAL A 80 17.44 6.32 -2.98
C VAL A 80 17.49 7.14 -4.26
N GLN A 81 18.45 8.08 -4.31
CA GLN A 81 18.68 8.88 -5.51
C GLN A 81 19.44 8.06 -6.54
N VAL A 82 18.85 7.91 -7.75
CA VAL A 82 19.49 7.26 -8.90
C VAL A 82 19.34 8.21 -10.10
N GLY A 83 20.39 8.97 -10.38
CA GLY A 83 20.32 10.03 -11.39
C GLY A 83 19.30 11.08 -10.97
N GLU A 84 18.29 11.34 -11.80
CA GLU A 84 17.20 12.26 -11.48
C GLU A 84 16.00 11.55 -10.81
N ALA A 85 16.02 10.23 -10.74
CA ALA A 85 14.95 9.43 -10.17
C ALA A 85 15.18 9.15 -8.68
N LYS A 86 14.08 8.91 -7.95
CA LYS A 86 14.11 8.54 -6.53
C LYS A 86 13.24 7.32 -6.27
N PRO A 87 13.63 6.14 -6.80
CA PRO A 87 12.85 4.92 -6.56
C PRO A 87 12.98 4.43 -5.12
N PHE A 88 12.11 3.51 -4.73
CA PHE A 88 12.29 2.78 -3.48
C PHE A 88 13.46 1.82 -3.62
N LYS A 89 14.40 1.88 -2.67
CA LYS A 89 15.47 0.91 -2.54
C LYS A 89 15.00 -0.31 -1.76
N ASP A 90 14.35 -0.06 -0.64
CA ASP A 90 13.81 -1.09 0.25
C ASP A 90 12.42 -0.72 0.68
N ILE A 91 11.55 -1.72 0.80
CA ILE A 91 10.23 -1.61 1.40
C ILE A 91 10.15 -2.65 2.51
N HIS A 92 9.90 -2.20 3.72
CA HIS A 92 9.81 -3.06 4.90
C HIS A 92 8.39 -3.10 5.41
N VAL A 93 7.84 -4.30 5.58
CA VAL A 93 6.46 -4.51 6.03
C VAL A 93 6.47 -5.33 7.31
N VAL A 94 5.79 -4.82 8.34
CA VAL A 94 5.60 -5.52 9.61
C VAL A 94 4.13 -5.80 9.79
N PHE A 95 3.76 -7.08 9.89
CA PHE A 95 2.40 -7.50 10.17
C PHE A 95 2.21 -7.77 11.65
N THR A 96 1.14 -7.23 12.21
CA THR A 96 0.72 -7.50 13.59
C THR A 96 -0.65 -8.13 13.55
N LEU A 97 -0.74 -9.38 14.02
CA LEU A 97 -1.96 -10.17 13.97
C LEU A 97 -2.37 -10.62 15.37
N GLU A 98 -3.67 -10.62 15.62
CA GLU A 98 -4.27 -11.20 16.80
C GLU A 98 -5.32 -12.22 16.39
N GLY A 99 -5.47 -13.26 17.17
CA GLY A 99 -6.44 -14.31 16.94
C GLY A 99 -5.87 -15.68 17.26
N ASN A 100 -6.60 -16.72 16.88
CA ASN A 100 -6.14 -18.10 17.03
C ASN A 100 -5.34 -18.49 15.79
N ILE A 101 -4.07 -18.06 15.76
CA ILE A 101 -3.18 -18.18 14.60
C ILE A 101 -1.86 -18.82 15.06
N LYS A 102 -1.45 -19.89 14.38
CA LYS A 102 -0.15 -20.51 14.63
C LYS A 102 0.95 -19.67 13.97
N GLU A 103 2.06 -19.46 14.68
CA GLU A 103 3.18 -18.64 14.21
C GLU A 103 3.75 -19.12 12.86
N ASP A 104 3.90 -20.44 12.70
CA ASP A 104 4.41 -21.02 11.45
C ASP A 104 3.47 -20.73 10.27
N LYS A 105 2.16 -20.75 10.49
CA LYS A 105 1.16 -20.41 9.47
C LYS A 105 1.23 -18.94 9.09
N ALA A 106 1.37 -18.05 10.07
CA ALA A 106 1.50 -16.61 9.82
C ALA A 106 2.79 -16.31 9.05
N ALA A 107 3.91 -16.88 9.44
CA ALA A 107 5.19 -16.70 8.77
C ALA A 107 5.14 -17.19 7.32
N LYS A 108 4.53 -18.34 7.08
CA LYS A 108 4.38 -18.88 5.72
C LYS A 108 3.46 -18.03 4.85
N ALA A 109 2.38 -17.53 5.43
CA ALA A 109 1.45 -16.63 4.72
C ALA A 109 2.16 -15.35 4.27
N ALA A 110 2.99 -14.76 5.14
CA ALA A 110 3.79 -13.59 4.79
C ALA A 110 4.76 -13.90 3.64
N GLN A 111 5.47 -15.02 3.71
CA GLN A 111 6.39 -15.46 2.68
C GLN A 111 5.68 -15.63 1.33
N LEU A 112 4.55 -16.32 1.31
CA LEU A 112 3.77 -16.55 0.09
C LEU A 112 3.22 -15.25 -0.50
N SER A 113 2.84 -14.29 0.34
CA SER A 113 2.38 -12.98 -0.11
C SER A 113 3.47 -12.23 -0.87
N PHE A 114 4.69 -12.21 -0.35
CA PHE A 114 5.81 -11.54 -1.01
C PHE A 114 6.31 -12.27 -2.25
N ASP A 115 6.25 -13.58 -2.28
CA ASP A 115 6.66 -14.36 -3.45
C ASP A 115 5.74 -14.12 -4.65
N LYS A 116 4.52 -13.62 -4.43
CA LYS A 116 3.53 -13.36 -5.46
C LYS A 116 3.71 -12.00 -6.14
N TYR A 117 4.31 -11.06 -5.46
CA TYR A 117 4.55 -9.69 -5.93
C TYR A 117 6.05 -9.33 -5.81
#